data_663fe2062f53dd34c0724479012a06e1
#
_entry.id   663fe2062f53dd34c0724479012a06e1
#
_cell.length_a   1.000
_cell.length_b   1.000
_cell.length_c   1.000
_cell.angle_alpha   90.00
_cell.angle_beta   90.00
_cell.angle_gamma   90.00
#
_symmetry.space_group_name_H-M   'P 1'
#
loop_
_entity.id
_entity.type
_entity.pdbx_description
1 polymer ?
#
loop_
_entity_poly.entity_id
_entity_poly.type
_entity_poly.pdbx_seq_one_letter_code
_entity_poly.pdbx_strand_id
1 'polypeptide(L)'
;MRYRILFFFLAFIGISQFVTSSDVRNKYNFNSGWLLSVGDKSGAEKINYADADWKEVTLPYAFNENEAFRLSIEQLTDTIVWYRKHFRLPANNHQKKVFIEFEGVRQGAD
;
A
#
# COMPACT_ATOMS: atom_id res chain seq x y z
N MET A 1 -47.92 28.48 60.24
CA MET A 1 -46.76 28.72 59.37
C MET A 1 -46.49 27.47 58.54
N ARG A 2 -46.72 27.51 57.26
CA ARG A 2 -46.52 26.36 56.34
C ARG A 2 -45.23 26.58 55.62
N TYR A 3 -44.20 25.80 55.90
CA TYR A 3 -42.94 25.82 55.19
C TYR A 3 -43.10 24.95 53.89
N ARG A 4 -43.08 25.58 52.73
CA ARG A 4 -43.03 24.90 51.43
C ARG A 4 -41.56 24.59 51.15
N ILE A 5 -41.19 23.33 51.27
CA ILE A 5 -39.87 22.85 50.86
C ILE A 5 -39.91 22.67 49.33
N LEU A 6 -39.15 23.53 48.64
CA LEU A 6 -38.99 23.49 47.21
C LEU A 6 -37.82 22.52 46.93
N PHE A 7 -38.14 21.32 46.44
CA PHE A 7 -37.11 20.38 45.96
C PHE A 7 -36.65 20.82 44.58
N PHE A 8 -35.44 21.35 44.50
CA PHE A 8 -34.75 21.52 43.21
C PHE A 8 -34.15 20.19 42.80
N PHE A 9 -34.78 19.53 41.86
CA PHE A 9 -34.20 18.40 41.15
C PHE A 9 -33.22 18.94 40.08
N LEU A 10 -31.95 18.94 40.38
CA LEU A 10 -30.89 19.22 39.41
C LEU A 10 -30.72 17.97 38.52
N ALA A 11 -31.36 17.96 37.34
CA ALA A 11 -31.14 16.93 36.34
C ALA A 11 -29.74 17.14 35.71
N PHE A 12 -28.78 16.37 36.15
CA PHE A 12 -27.45 16.29 35.53
C PHE A 12 -27.59 15.50 34.22
N ILE A 13 -27.82 16.18 33.11
CA ILE A 13 -27.77 15.57 31.78
C ILE A 13 -26.30 15.38 31.43
N GLY A 14 -25.78 14.18 31.72
CA GLY A 14 -24.47 13.75 31.27
C GLY A 14 -24.48 13.61 29.74
N ILE A 15 -23.93 14.58 29.04
CA ILE A 15 -23.66 14.49 27.61
C ILE A 15 -22.47 13.55 27.44
N SER A 16 -22.73 12.26 27.21
CA SER A 16 -21.72 11.31 26.81
C SER A 16 -21.25 11.69 25.39
N GLN A 17 -20.11 12.33 25.29
CA GLN A 17 -19.45 12.55 24.01
C GLN A 17 -18.88 11.21 23.55
N PHE A 18 -19.57 10.55 22.64
CA PHE A 18 -19.00 9.44 21.87
C PHE A 18 -17.93 10.02 20.94
N VAL A 19 -16.69 9.98 21.38
CA VAL A 19 -15.54 10.21 20.49
C VAL A 19 -15.43 8.98 19.59
N THR A 20 -16.09 9.00 18.44
CA THR A 20 -15.84 8.08 17.37
C THR A 20 -14.51 8.46 16.73
N SER A 21 -13.42 7.90 17.21
CA SER A 21 -12.14 7.91 16.50
C SER A 21 -12.31 6.98 15.30
N SER A 22 -12.72 7.51 14.16
CA SER A 22 -12.60 6.81 12.89
C SER A 22 -11.13 6.86 12.50
N ASP A 23 -10.39 5.81 12.82
CA ASP A 23 -9.07 5.58 12.24
C ASP A 23 -9.26 5.31 10.75
N VAL A 24 -9.25 6.38 9.96
CA VAL A 24 -9.45 6.30 8.50
C VAL A 24 -8.17 5.76 7.90
N ARG A 25 -8.16 4.44 7.66
CA ARG A 25 -7.12 3.80 6.88
C ARG A 25 -7.29 4.22 5.41
N ASN A 26 -6.34 4.98 4.88
CA ASN A 26 -6.31 5.33 3.46
C ASN A 26 -5.62 4.20 2.68
N LYS A 27 -6.32 3.61 1.73
CA LYS A 27 -5.77 2.61 0.80
C LYS A 27 -5.64 3.25 -0.58
N TYR A 28 -4.46 3.15 -1.16
CA TYR A 28 -4.16 3.66 -2.51
C TYR A 28 -3.88 2.50 -3.45
N ASN A 29 -4.34 2.61 -4.69
CA ASN A 29 -3.95 1.67 -5.73
C ASN A 29 -2.48 1.91 -6.09
N PHE A 30 -1.67 0.85 -5.98
CA PHE A 30 -0.22 0.90 -6.17
C PHE A 30 0.24 0.19 -7.45
N ASN A 31 -0.68 -0.26 -8.30
CA ASN A 31 -0.39 -1.15 -9.43
C ASN A 31 0.22 -0.46 -10.65
N SER A 32 -0.09 0.81 -10.92
CA SER A 32 0.42 1.52 -12.11
C SER A 32 1.82 2.12 -11.90
N GLY A 33 2.52 2.42 -13.00
CA GLY A 33 3.80 3.14 -12.99
C GLY A 33 4.95 2.36 -12.35
N TRP A 34 4.99 1.05 -12.54
CA TRP A 34 6.14 0.23 -12.23
C TRP A 34 7.10 0.18 -13.42
N LEU A 35 8.38 0.10 -13.14
CA LEU A 35 9.43 -0.08 -14.12
C LEU A 35 9.93 -1.52 -14.06
N LEU A 36 10.04 -2.17 -15.20
CA LEU A 36 10.44 -3.55 -15.36
C LEU A 36 11.78 -3.63 -16.08
N SER A 37 12.69 -4.43 -15.56
CA SER A 37 13.90 -4.86 -16.27
C SER A 37 14.15 -6.34 -16.06
N VAL A 38 14.52 -7.04 -17.11
CA VAL A 38 14.85 -8.47 -17.08
C VAL A 38 16.37 -8.65 -17.02
N GLY A 39 16.81 -9.65 -16.28
CA GLY A 39 18.20 -9.96 -16.01
C GLY A 39 18.74 -9.32 -14.75
N ASP A 40 19.87 -9.83 -14.27
CA ASP A 40 20.54 -9.28 -13.10
C ASP A 40 21.06 -7.86 -13.36
N LYS A 41 20.78 -6.95 -12.46
CA LYS A 41 21.16 -5.54 -12.53
C LYS A 41 21.88 -5.15 -11.24
N SER A 42 23.18 -5.28 -11.24
CA SER A 42 24.00 -4.92 -10.07
C SER A 42 23.75 -3.47 -9.63
N GLY A 43 23.38 -3.29 -8.37
CA GLY A 43 23.13 -1.98 -7.77
C GLY A 43 21.72 -1.41 -8.03
N ALA A 44 20.81 -2.20 -8.62
CA ALA A 44 19.45 -1.75 -8.92
C ALA A 44 18.61 -1.49 -7.64
N GLU A 45 19.04 -1.96 -6.50
CA GLU A 45 18.47 -1.65 -5.19
C GLU A 45 18.70 -0.20 -4.75
N LYS A 46 19.65 0.50 -5.35
CA LYS A 46 20.01 1.87 -4.97
C LYS A 46 18.97 2.88 -5.47
N ILE A 47 18.66 3.87 -4.63
CA ILE A 47 17.68 4.91 -4.94
C ILE A 47 18.05 5.71 -6.20
N ASN A 48 19.33 5.95 -6.41
CA ASN A 48 19.87 6.74 -7.52
C ASN A 48 20.28 5.91 -8.75
N TYR A 49 19.83 4.65 -8.82
CA TYR A 49 20.07 3.82 -10.00
C TYR A 49 19.37 4.41 -11.24
N ALA A 50 20.07 4.41 -12.37
CA ALA A 50 19.53 4.90 -13.65
C ALA A 50 18.57 3.85 -14.23
N ASP A 51 17.29 4.13 -14.21
CA ASP A 51 16.21 3.23 -14.64
C ASP A 51 15.30 3.83 -15.73
N ALA A 52 15.75 4.90 -16.36
CA ALA A 52 14.99 5.64 -17.37
C ALA A 52 14.68 4.82 -18.65
N ASP A 53 15.48 3.78 -18.93
CA ASP A 53 15.35 2.88 -20.05
C ASP A 53 14.51 1.62 -19.73
N TRP A 54 14.04 1.49 -18.47
CA TRP A 54 13.24 0.36 -18.08
C TRP A 54 11.81 0.46 -18.63
N LYS A 55 11.20 -0.69 -18.90
CA LYS A 55 9.83 -0.74 -19.42
C LYS A 55 8.82 -0.38 -18.36
N GLU A 56 7.97 0.62 -18.61
CA GLU A 56 6.84 0.91 -17.74
C GLU A 56 5.74 -0.14 -17.89
N VAL A 57 5.26 -0.63 -16.75
CA VAL A 57 4.21 -1.67 -16.65
C VAL A 57 3.20 -1.33 -15.56
N THR A 58 2.03 -1.97 -15.67
CA THR A 58 1.00 -1.95 -14.61
C THR A 58 0.86 -3.36 -14.07
N LEU A 59 0.94 -3.51 -12.74
CA LEU A 59 0.74 -4.81 -12.11
C LEU A 59 -0.75 -5.22 -12.06
N PRO A 60 -1.06 -6.52 -12.14
CA PRO A 60 -0.13 -7.63 -12.33
C PRO A 60 0.43 -7.68 -13.76
N TYR A 61 1.72 -7.91 -13.89
CA TYR A 61 2.39 -8.05 -15.20
C TYR A 61 3.42 -9.17 -15.13
N ALA A 62 3.33 -10.13 -16.04
CA ALA A 62 4.33 -11.19 -16.18
C ALA A 62 5.36 -10.82 -17.25
N PHE A 63 6.65 -10.82 -16.90
CA PHE A 63 7.73 -10.49 -17.83
C PHE A 63 7.78 -11.45 -19.04
N ASN A 64 7.34 -12.70 -18.85
CA ASN A 64 7.31 -13.76 -19.85
C ASN A 64 5.89 -14.07 -20.36
N GLU A 65 4.98 -13.10 -20.37
CA GLU A 65 3.58 -13.28 -20.75
C GLU A 65 3.42 -13.98 -22.11
N ASN A 66 4.23 -13.61 -23.11
CA ASN A 66 4.18 -14.22 -24.44
C ASN A 66 4.61 -15.70 -24.42
N GLU A 67 5.52 -16.09 -23.54
CA GLU A 67 5.97 -17.47 -23.38
C GLU A 67 4.90 -18.30 -22.69
N ALA A 68 4.24 -17.73 -21.67
CA ALA A 68 3.23 -18.41 -20.86
C ALA A 68 2.04 -18.96 -21.68
N PHE A 69 1.78 -18.37 -22.86
CA PHE A 69 0.72 -18.81 -23.76
C PHE A 69 1.19 -19.78 -24.85
N ARG A 70 2.50 -19.97 -25.01
CA ARG A 70 3.07 -20.74 -26.11
C ARG A 70 3.86 -21.97 -25.71
N LEU A 71 4.44 -21.92 -24.51
CA LEU A 71 5.37 -22.92 -24.02
C LEU A 71 4.80 -23.69 -22.85
N SER A 72 5.30 -24.91 -22.63
CA SER A 72 5.02 -25.63 -21.38
C SER A 72 5.70 -24.94 -20.21
N ILE A 73 5.24 -25.23 -18.98
CA ILE A 73 5.75 -24.58 -17.78
C ILE A 73 7.25 -24.86 -17.56
N GLU A 74 7.74 -26.00 -18.03
CA GLU A 74 9.15 -26.40 -17.94
C GLU A 74 10.05 -25.65 -18.92
N GLN A 75 9.46 -25.00 -19.92
CA GLN A 75 10.17 -24.26 -20.97
C GLN A 75 10.14 -22.76 -20.76
N LEU A 76 9.47 -22.28 -19.70
CA LEU A 76 9.44 -20.85 -19.39
C LEU A 76 10.81 -20.35 -18.96
N THR A 77 11.12 -19.13 -19.34
CA THR A 77 12.36 -18.47 -18.94
C THR A 77 12.42 -18.30 -17.43
N ASP A 78 13.50 -18.80 -16.83
CA ASP A 78 13.84 -18.59 -15.42
C ASP A 78 14.98 -17.59 -15.34
N THR A 79 14.71 -16.42 -14.76
CA THR A 79 15.67 -15.32 -14.67
C THR A 79 15.33 -14.37 -13.53
N ILE A 80 16.27 -13.50 -13.18
CA ILE A 80 16.05 -12.41 -12.25
C ILE A 80 15.26 -11.31 -12.98
N VAL A 81 14.23 -10.81 -12.33
CA VAL A 81 13.40 -9.73 -12.86
C VAL A 81 13.28 -8.64 -11.80
N TRP A 82 13.57 -7.43 -12.21
CA TRP A 82 13.44 -6.26 -11.36
C TRP A 82 12.12 -5.53 -11.64
N TYR A 83 11.35 -5.32 -10.59
CA TYR A 83 10.20 -4.42 -10.56
C TYR A 83 10.54 -3.25 -9.65
N ARG A 84 10.53 -2.05 -10.18
CA ARG A 84 10.93 -0.85 -9.48
C ARG A 84 9.83 0.20 -9.56
N LYS A 85 9.56 0.89 -8.46
CA LYS A 85 8.56 1.95 -8.43
C LYS A 85 9.04 3.14 -7.61
N HIS A 86 8.94 4.32 -8.19
CA HIS A 86 9.15 5.58 -7.51
C HIS A 86 7.81 6.12 -7.01
N PHE A 87 7.74 6.49 -5.75
CA PHE A 87 6.55 7.10 -5.16
C PHE A 87 6.91 8.08 -4.06
N ARG A 88 5.99 8.99 -3.77
CA ARG A 88 6.12 9.94 -2.65
C ARG A 88 4.97 9.72 -1.68
N LEU A 89 5.29 9.70 -0.41
CA LEU A 89 4.27 9.66 0.63
C LEU A 89 3.60 11.03 0.75
N PRO A 90 2.27 11.09 0.93
CA PRO A 90 1.57 12.33 1.26
C PRO A 90 2.15 13.00 2.49
N ALA A 91 2.24 14.33 2.50
CA ALA A 91 2.88 15.12 3.55
C ALA A 91 2.25 14.97 4.95
N ASN A 92 1.01 14.51 5.04
CA ASN A 92 0.28 14.33 6.29
C ASN A 92 0.51 12.97 6.98
N ASN A 93 1.49 12.19 6.54
CA ASN A 93 1.76 10.85 7.06
C ASN A 93 2.80 10.81 8.20
N HIS A 94 3.25 11.95 8.73
CA HIS A 94 4.33 12.00 9.73
C HIS A 94 4.09 11.21 11.02
N GLN A 95 2.85 10.84 11.33
CA GLN A 95 2.51 10.05 12.53
C GLN A 95 1.78 8.74 12.18
N LYS A 96 1.72 8.38 10.91
CA LYS A 96 1.01 7.17 10.45
C LYS A 96 2.00 6.09 10.03
N LYS A 97 1.63 4.85 10.30
CA LYS A 97 2.34 3.70 9.74
C LYS A 97 1.92 3.54 8.28
N VAL A 98 2.90 3.33 7.41
CA VAL A 98 2.69 3.08 5.99
C VAL A 98 3.10 1.65 5.70
N PHE A 99 2.25 0.94 4.96
CA PHE A 99 2.49 -0.43 4.55
C PHE A 99 2.35 -0.54 3.04
N ILE A 100 3.15 -1.39 2.42
CA ILE A 100 2.94 -1.86 1.06
C ILE A 100 2.40 -3.28 1.20
N GLU A 101 1.26 -3.55 0.56
CA GLU A 101 0.58 -4.83 0.59
C GLU A 101 0.65 -5.46 -0.80
N PHE A 102 1.26 -6.63 -0.89
CA PHE A 102 1.26 -7.46 -2.09
C PHE A 102 0.29 -8.63 -1.89
N GLU A 103 -0.72 -8.72 -2.75
CA GLU A 103 -1.73 -9.81 -2.69
C GLU A 103 -1.19 -11.15 -3.19
N GLY A 104 -0.09 -11.12 -3.93
CA GLY A 104 0.62 -12.32 -4.36
C GLY A 104 1.98 -12.00 -4.95
N VAL A 105 2.96 -12.79 -4.54
CA VAL A 105 4.30 -12.80 -5.12
C VAL A 105 4.66 -14.26 -5.37
N ARG A 106 5.06 -14.58 -6.61
CA ARG A 106 5.45 -15.93 -6.98
C ARG A 106 6.96 -16.10 -6.85
N GLN A 107 7.40 -17.25 -6.34
CA GLN A 107 8.80 -17.64 -6.12
C GLN A 107 9.51 -16.79 -5.05
N GLY A 108 10.84 -16.65 -5.11
CA GLY A 108 11.60 -15.82 -4.20
C GLY A 108 11.49 -14.33 -4.56
N ALA A 109 11.32 -13.49 -3.55
CA ALA A 109 11.37 -12.04 -3.69
C ALA A 109 12.18 -11.46 -2.52
N ASP A 110 13.07 -10.51 -2.81
CA ASP A 110 13.93 -9.81 -1.87
C ASP A 110 13.62 -8.31 -1.86
#